data_dbbd69f4e25dbfeff09d7b004d4db43d
#
_entry.id   dbbd69f4e25dbfeff09d7b004d4db43d
#
_cell.length_a   1.000
_cell.length_b   1.000
_cell.length_c   1.000
_cell.angle_alpha   90.00
_cell.angle_beta   90.00
_cell.angle_gamma   90.00
#
_symmetry.space_group_name_H-M   'P 1'
#
loop_
_entity.id
_entity.type
_entity.pdbx_description
1 polymer ?
#
loop_
_entity_poly.entity_id
_entity_poly.type
_entity_poly.pdbx_seq_one_letter_code
_entity_poly.pdbx_strand_id
1 'polypeptide(L)'
;DQSFFEDSLRHWLVGMVACAINDDAQNHQLMLLYGEQGKGKSVFIRRLLPPELKGYYRHGMIKPDKTDHLLQLSSCLIIDLDEFDSISTWHMQDLKRLITQDEVTERKVYDIQTYNYVRRASFIASTNNPHCLQDIKENRRILFNTILKVDYRNPINDEGVYSQALALYQQGFQYWYDKEQITFLNDRNENYRLKDPVEENLFFYFRAAKGGEINAQWYPASYILSILSVNGRTQSNQQAQKILVTVLEKNNFHKRVTSDGVTEYMVVEYSREERKANSTLPQLPKQGKFEL
;
A
#
# COMPACT_ATOMS: atom_id res chain seq x y z
N ASP A 1 -14.46 5.28 -8.70
CA ASP A 1 -15.17 4.21 -7.98
C ASP A 1 -15.70 4.75 -6.65
N GLN A 2 -16.89 5.38 -6.73
CA GLN A 2 -17.52 6.06 -5.58
C GLN A 2 -17.89 5.05 -4.47
N SER A 3 -18.41 3.90 -4.85
CA SER A 3 -18.83 2.85 -3.90
C SER A 3 -17.65 2.34 -3.06
N PHE A 4 -16.51 2.13 -3.68
CA PHE A 4 -15.30 1.72 -2.95
C PHE A 4 -14.80 2.83 -2.01
N PHE A 5 -14.88 4.10 -2.44
CA PHE A 5 -14.51 5.23 -1.57
C PHE A 5 -15.40 5.29 -0.33
N GLU A 6 -16.71 5.18 -0.50
CA GLU A 6 -17.68 5.23 0.60
C GLU A 6 -17.48 4.06 1.57
N ASP A 7 -17.25 2.87 1.05
CA ASP A 7 -16.98 1.68 1.86
C ASP A 7 -15.65 1.82 2.63
N SER A 8 -14.57 2.16 1.94
CA SER A 8 -13.26 2.34 2.57
C SER A 8 -13.24 3.47 3.60
N LEU A 9 -13.92 4.59 3.33
CA LEU A 9 -14.05 5.68 4.28
C LEU A 9 -14.84 5.26 5.52
N ARG A 10 -15.92 4.49 5.36
CA ARG A 10 -16.72 3.95 6.47
C ARG A 10 -15.87 3.05 7.36
N HIS A 11 -15.18 2.06 6.79
CA HIS A 11 -14.30 1.17 7.54
C HIS A 11 -13.21 1.93 8.28
N TRP A 12 -12.58 2.88 7.61
CA TRP A 12 -11.50 3.67 8.19
C TRP A 12 -11.98 4.59 9.33
N LEU A 13 -13.14 5.28 9.15
CA LEU A 13 -13.71 6.15 10.18
C LEU A 13 -14.20 5.38 11.41
N VAL A 14 -14.88 4.24 11.19
CA VAL A 14 -15.32 3.40 12.33
C VAL A 14 -14.10 2.86 13.07
N GLY A 15 -13.04 2.44 12.36
CA GLY A 15 -11.79 2.03 12.98
C GLY A 15 -11.10 3.15 13.76
N MET A 16 -11.15 4.39 13.27
CA MET A 16 -10.61 5.56 13.99
C MET A 16 -11.40 5.83 15.28
N VAL A 17 -12.73 5.81 15.23
CA VAL A 17 -13.58 5.98 16.41
C VAL A 17 -13.35 4.84 17.40
N ALA A 18 -13.27 3.60 16.95
CA ALA A 18 -12.95 2.45 17.79
C ALA A 18 -11.63 2.65 18.56
N CYS A 19 -10.54 3.02 17.85
CA CYS A 19 -9.24 3.30 18.48
C CYS A 19 -9.28 4.46 19.47
N ALA A 20 -10.18 5.44 19.29
CA ALA A 20 -10.31 6.56 20.21
C ALA A 20 -10.88 6.16 21.56
N ILE A 21 -11.76 5.14 21.63
CA ILE A 21 -12.57 4.81 22.81
C ILE A 21 -12.31 3.42 23.38
N ASN A 22 -11.58 2.56 22.68
CA ASN A 22 -11.28 1.19 23.12
C ASN A 22 -9.77 0.92 22.97
N ASP A 23 -9.14 0.47 24.03
CA ASP A 23 -7.71 0.18 24.11
C ASP A 23 -7.30 -1.04 23.26
N ASP A 24 -8.22 -1.99 23.09
CA ASP A 24 -7.99 -3.19 22.31
C ASP A 24 -8.25 -3.00 20.79
N ALA A 25 -8.80 -1.85 20.40
CA ALA A 25 -9.13 -1.58 19.01
C ALA A 25 -7.90 -1.13 18.22
N GLN A 26 -7.83 -1.58 16.96
CA GLN A 26 -6.71 -1.31 16.07
C GLN A 26 -7.20 -0.97 14.67
N ASN A 27 -6.73 0.15 14.13
CA ASN A 27 -6.97 0.52 12.74
C ASN A 27 -5.69 0.33 11.92
N HIS A 28 -5.55 -0.83 11.30
CA HIS A 28 -4.37 -1.20 10.51
C HIS A 28 -4.44 -0.72 9.05
N GLN A 29 -5.36 0.18 8.74
CA GLN A 29 -5.54 0.71 7.39
C GLN A 29 -5.01 2.14 7.29
N LEU A 30 -4.31 2.40 6.17
CA LEU A 30 -3.94 3.74 5.74
C LEU A 30 -4.89 4.16 4.61
N MET A 31 -5.61 5.24 4.79
CA MET A 31 -6.46 5.85 3.75
C MET A 31 -5.56 6.68 2.83
N LEU A 32 -5.41 6.27 1.56
CA LEU A 32 -4.58 6.98 0.59
C LEU A 32 -5.44 7.63 -0.50
N LEU A 33 -5.34 8.95 -0.61
CA LEU A 33 -6.10 9.76 -1.56
C LEU A 33 -5.22 10.17 -2.75
N TYR A 34 -5.43 9.53 -3.89
CA TYR A 34 -4.77 9.90 -5.14
C TYR A 34 -5.63 10.90 -5.94
N GLY A 35 -4.99 11.86 -6.56
CA GLY A 35 -5.64 12.77 -7.51
C GLY A 35 -4.69 13.91 -7.90
N GLU A 36 -5.03 14.62 -8.97
CA GLU A 36 -4.27 15.76 -9.43
C GLU A 36 -4.13 16.85 -8.35
N GLN A 37 -3.11 17.66 -8.46
CA GLN A 37 -2.90 18.82 -7.59
C GLN A 37 -4.10 19.78 -7.66
N GLY A 38 -4.45 20.39 -6.54
CA GLY A 38 -5.55 21.37 -6.47
C GLY A 38 -6.95 20.76 -6.40
N LYS A 39 -7.12 19.44 -6.39
CA LYS A 39 -8.45 18.78 -6.29
C LYS A 39 -9.07 18.79 -4.88
N GLY A 40 -8.41 19.38 -3.90
CA GLY A 40 -8.95 19.56 -2.54
C GLY A 40 -8.65 18.44 -1.55
N LYS A 41 -7.77 17.49 -1.87
CA LYS A 41 -7.41 16.34 -1.00
C LYS A 41 -6.99 16.77 0.41
N SER A 42 -6.00 17.65 0.52
CA SER A 42 -5.50 18.13 1.82
C SER A 42 -6.55 18.95 2.60
N VAL A 43 -7.43 19.64 1.89
CA VAL A 43 -8.57 20.35 2.52
C VAL A 43 -9.55 19.33 3.11
N PHE A 44 -9.89 18.27 2.37
CA PHE A 44 -10.73 17.18 2.84
C PHE A 44 -10.17 16.52 4.09
N ILE A 45 -8.89 16.14 4.07
CA ILE A 45 -8.21 15.49 5.21
C ILE A 45 -8.29 16.38 6.47
N ARG A 46 -7.97 17.66 6.35
CA ARG A 46 -8.02 18.59 7.49
C ARG A 46 -9.42 18.82 8.04
N ARG A 47 -10.45 18.58 7.24
CA ARG A 47 -11.87 18.73 7.63
C ARG A 47 -12.47 17.46 8.23
N LEU A 48 -11.73 16.34 8.23
CA LEU A 48 -12.20 15.12 8.87
C LEU A 48 -12.35 15.26 10.39
N LEU A 49 -11.59 16.13 11.05
CA LEU A 49 -11.76 16.42 12.48
C LEU A 49 -12.52 17.74 12.65
N PRO A 50 -13.56 17.76 13.51
CA PRO A 50 -14.26 18.97 13.88
C PRO A 50 -13.32 19.93 14.64
N PRO A 51 -13.67 21.23 14.76
CA PRO A 51 -12.83 22.24 15.41
C PRO A 51 -12.35 21.86 16.80
N GLU A 52 -13.19 21.18 17.61
CA GLU A 52 -12.93 20.76 18.97
C GLU A 52 -11.84 19.69 19.06
N LEU A 53 -11.68 18.88 18.01
CA LEU A 53 -10.70 17.79 17.95
C LEU A 53 -9.45 18.12 17.12
N LYS A 54 -9.29 19.36 16.66
CA LYS A 54 -8.13 19.79 15.86
C LYS A 54 -6.78 19.57 16.56
N GLY A 55 -6.74 19.61 17.89
CA GLY A 55 -5.53 19.31 18.66
C GLY A 55 -5.03 17.87 18.54
N TYR A 56 -5.87 16.95 18.06
CA TYR A 56 -5.54 15.54 17.84
C TYR A 56 -5.17 15.21 16.39
N TYR A 57 -4.97 16.25 15.56
CA TYR A 57 -4.48 16.13 14.20
C TYR A 57 -2.98 16.41 14.12
N ARG A 58 -2.26 15.51 13.50
CA ARG A 58 -0.83 15.68 13.20
C ARG A 58 -0.61 15.62 11.69
N HIS A 59 0.21 16.55 11.18
CA HIS A 59 0.66 16.57 9.79
C HIS A 59 2.16 16.31 9.72
N GLY A 60 2.58 15.49 8.77
CA GLY A 60 3.95 15.14 8.49
C GLY A 60 4.34 13.72 8.89
N MET A 61 5.52 13.31 8.46
CA MET A 61 6.04 11.95 8.67
C MET A 61 6.35 11.66 10.13
N ILE A 62 6.01 10.44 10.55
CA ILE A 62 6.46 9.87 11.83
C ILE A 62 7.84 9.24 11.61
N LYS A 63 8.82 9.69 12.38
CA LYS A 63 10.18 9.12 12.39
C LYS A 63 10.31 8.17 13.57
N PRO A 64 10.52 6.86 13.33
CA PRO A 64 10.58 5.85 14.39
C PRO A 64 11.74 6.02 15.38
N ASP A 65 12.77 6.77 14.99
CA ASP A 65 13.94 7.11 15.82
C ASP A 65 13.71 8.27 16.79
N LYS A 66 12.50 8.89 16.75
CA LYS A 66 12.15 10.04 17.60
C LYS A 66 11.01 9.69 18.53
N THR A 67 11.30 9.64 19.83
CA THR A 67 10.33 9.38 20.90
C THR A 67 9.11 10.29 20.81
N ASP A 68 9.29 11.61 20.62
CA ASP A 68 8.17 12.55 20.48
C ASP A 68 7.24 12.21 19.32
N HIS A 69 7.78 11.68 18.21
CA HIS A 69 6.97 11.23 17.08
C HIS A 69 6.22 9.94 17.40
N LEU A 70 6.85 9.01 18.12
CA LEU A 70 6.19 7.76 18.53
C LEU A 70 5.06 8.02 19.54
N LEU A 71 5.25 8.94 20.50
CA LEU A 71 4.22 9.34 21.45
C LEU A 71 2.99 9.96 20.77
N GLN A 72 3.14 10.53 19.55
CA GLN A 72 1.99 11.03 18.79
C GLN A 72 1.06 9.91 18.30
N LEU A 73 1.54 8.67 18.19
CA LEU A 73 0.69 7.51 17.89
C LEU A 73 -0.39 7.28 18.97
N SER A 74 -0.10 7.65 20.20
CA SER A 74 -1.05 7.51 21.32
C SER A 74 -1.85 8.78 21.62
N SER A 75 -1.38 9.95 21.17
CA SER A 75 -1.98 11.25 21.51
C SER A 75 -2.77 11.88 20.36
N CYS A 76 -2.64 11.37 19.12
CA CYS A 76 -3.38 11.86 17.98
C CYS A 76 -4.51 10.90 17.57
N LEU A 77 -5.54 11.43 16.90
CA LEU A 77 -6.59 10.66 16.23
C LEU A 77 -6.25 10.43 14.76
N ILE A 78 -5.70 11.46 14.11
CA ILE A 78 -5.30 11.42 12.70
C ILE A 78 -3.86 11.85 12.55
N ILE A 79 -3.09 11.02 11.85
CA ILE A 79 -1.76 11.35 11.34
C ILE A 79 -1.85 11.41 9.81
N ASP A 80 -1.71 12.61 9.28
CA ASP A 80 -1.68 12.89 7.84
C ASP A 80 -0.24 12.84 7.34
N LEU A 81 0.07 11.80 6.57
CA LEU A 81 1.36 11.61 5.92
C LEU A 81 1.34 12.35 4.58
N ASP A 82 1.74 13.61 4.60
CA ASP A 82 1.80 14.41 3.38
C ASP A 82 2.84 13.84 2.38
N GLU A 83 2.57 14.05 1.08
CA GLU A 83 3.47 13.62 0.00
C GLU A 83 3.88 12.14 0.09
N PHE A 84 2.91 11.23 0.10
CA PHE A 84 3.14 9.79 0.21
C PHE A 84 4.15 9.25 -0.81
N ASP A 85 4.23 9.84 -1.99
CA ASP A 85 5.17 9.52 -3.06
C ASP A 85 6.63 9.91 -2.75
N SER A 86 6.87 10.78 -1.79
CA SER A 86 8.23 11.12 -1.33
C SER A 86 8.80 10.09 -0.34
N ILE A 87 7.97 9.13 0.12
CA ILE A 87 8.38 8.09 1.06
C ILE A 87 9.28 7.09 0.35
N SER A 88 10.55 7.02 0.78
CA SER A 88 11.49 6.03 0.25
C SER A 88 11.07 4.59 0.63
N THR A 89 11.54 3.60 -0.14
CA THR A 89 11.26 2.18 0.11
C THR A 89 11.60 1.74 1.54
N TRP A 90 12.67 2.29 2.12
CA TRP A 90 13.08 1.99 3.49
C TRP A 90 12.09 2.55 4.50
N HIS A 91 11.67 3.80 4.36
CA HIS A 91 10.66 4.41 5.21
C HIS A 91 9.28 3.77 5.06
N MET A 92 8.99 3.17 3.89
CA MET A 92 7.74 2.43 3.68
C MET A 92 7.65 1.18 4.58
N GLN A 93 8.75 0.49 4.84
CA GLN A 93 8.78 -0.65 5.78
C GLN A 93 8.54 -0.18 7.22
N ASP A 94 9.15 0.94 7.61
CA ASP A 94 8.90 1.54 8.92
C ASP A 94 7.44 2.00 9.07
N LEU A 95 6.88 2.62 8.03
CA LEU A 95 5.47 3.01 8.02
C LEU A 95 4.54 1.82 8.20
N LYS A 96 4.78 0.71 7.51
CA LYS A 96 4.01 -0.52 7.68
C LYS A 96 4.09 -1.07 9.10
N ARG A 97 5.26 -1.00 9.72
CA ARG A 97 5.44 -1.37 11.13
C ARG A 97 4.61 -0.45 12.03
N LEU A 98 4.69 0.86 11.83
CA LEU A 98 3.93 1.84 12.62
C LEU A 98 2.41 1.66 12.48
N ILE A 99 1.92 1.35 11.26
CA ILE A 99 0.51 1.08 11.00
C ILE A 99 0.01 -0.15 11.75
N THR A 100 0.86 -1.15 11.99
CA THR A 100 0.51 -2.40 12.67
C THR A 100 0.93 -2.46 14.14
N GLN A 101 1.60 -1.45 14.65
CA GLN A 101 2.02 -1.38 16.03
C GLN A 101 0.82 -1.04 16.93
N ASP A 102 0.54 -1.85 17.93
CA ASP A 102 -0.60 -1.72 18.82
C ASP A 102 -0.30 -0.82 20.01
N GLU A 103 0.92 -0.88 20.51
CA GLU A 103 1.41 -0.14 21.63
C GLU A 103 2.73 0.56 21.31
N VAL A 104 2.97 1.67 21.99
CA VAL A 104 4.23 2.41 21.94
C VAL A 104 4.87 2.35 23.32
N THR A 105 6.00 1.67 23.38
CA THR A 105 6.80 1.57 24.61
C THR A 105 7.89 2.63 24.60
N GLU A 106 7.66 3.74 25.29
CA GLU A 106 8.56 4.88 25.28
C GLU A 106 8.72 5.53 26.67
N ARG A 107 9.84 6.21 26.83
CA ARG A 107 10.15 7.02 28.00
C ARG A 107 10.07 8.51 27.62
N LYS A 108 9.21 9.27 28.30
CA LYS A 108 9.19 10.73 28.13
C LYS A 108 10.52 11.35 28.56
N VAL A 109 10.85 12.48 27.92
CA VAL A 109 12.04 13.27 28.29
C VAL A 109 11.95 13.65 29.76
N TYR A 110 13.03 13.38 30.51
CA TYR A 110 13.17 13.56 31.99
C TYR A 110 12.42 12.53 32.85
N ASP A 111 11.72 11.55 32.26
CA ASP A 111 11.09 10.49 33.03
C ASP A 111 12.11 9.37 33.36
N ILE A 112 11.96 8.74 34.54
CA ILE A 112 12.85 7.64 34.97
C ILE A 112 12.33 6.30 34.43
N GLN A 113 11.00 6.18 34.22
CA GLN A 113 10.35 4.94 33.83
C GLN A 113 9.90 4.96 32.37
N THR A 114 9.86 3.77 31.79
CA THR A 114 9.28 3.51 30.47
C THR A 114 7.82 3.11 30.64
N TYR A 115 6.96 3.62 29.80
CA TYR A 115 5.51 3.35 29.82
C TYR A 115 5.06 2.78 28.49
N ASN A 116 4.03 1.94 28.55
CA ASN A 116 3.31 1.50 27.37
C ASN A 116 2.13 2.44 27.13
N TYR A 117 2.06 2.94 25.91
CA TYR A 117 0.97 3.82 25.46
C TYR A 117 0.19 3.10 24.37
N VAL A 118 -1.12 2.97 24.54
CA VAL A 118 -2.01 2.42 23.52
C VAL A 118 -2.02 3.33 22.30
N ARG A 119 -1.91 2.76 21.11
CA ARG A 119 -2.00 3.52 19.87
C ARG A 119 -3.45 3.95 19.60
N ARG A 120 -3.68 5.25 19.40
CA ARG A 120 -4.97 5.87 19.04
C ARG A 120 -5.03 6.32 17.59
N ALA A 121 -3.89 6.63 16.99
CA ALA A 121 -3.81 7.27 15.70
C ALA A 121 -4.20 6.35 14.54
N SER A 122 -5.02 6.90 13.64
CA SER A 122 -5.29 6.36 12.31
C SER A 122 -4.53 7.16 11.26
N PHE A 123 -4.05 6.47 10.23
CA PHE A 123 -3.21 7.08 9.19
C PHE A 123 -4.02 7.43 7.95
N ILE A 124 -3.76 8.62 7.41
CA ILE A 124 -4.26 9.08 6.12
C ILE A 124 -3.11 9.72 5.35
N ALA A 125 -3.18 9.68 4.03
CA ALA A 125 -2.16 10.28 3.18
C ALA A 125 -2.75 10.81 1.88
N SER A 126 -2.02 11.68 1.19
CA SER A 126 -2.34 12.09 -0.16
C SER A 126 -1.16 11.93 -1.10
N THR A 127 -1.46 11.68 -2.38
CA THR A 127 -0.46 11.58 -3.44
C THR A 127 -0.99 12.16 -4.75
N ASN A 128 -0.09 12.63 -5.61
CA ASN A 128 -0.38 13.01 -7.00
C ASN A 128 0.11 11.94 -7.99
N ASN A 129 0.81 10.90 -7.51
CA ASN A 129 1.35 9.84 -8.32
C ASN A 129 0.43 8.60 -8.30
N PRO A 130 -0.11 8.15 -9.44
CA PRO A 130 -0.95 6.95 -9.50
C PRO A 130 -0.17 5.67 -9.20
N HIS A 131 1.15 5.66 -9.42
CA HIS A 131 2.02 4.50 -9.23
C HIS A 131 2.98 4.74 -8.06
N CYS A 132 2.42 4.90 -6.85
CA CYS A 132 3.21 5.17 -5.64
C CYS A 132 3.38 3.95 -4.73
N LEU A 133 2.68 2.84 -5.00
CA LEU A 133 2.80 1.63 -4.19
C LEU A 133 4.01 0.82 -4.64
N GLN A 134 4.95 0.60 -3.72
CA GLN A 134 6.25 -0.03 -4.05
C GLN A 134 6.33 -1.51 -3.68
N ASP A 135 5.41 -2.02 -2.86
CA ASP A 135 5.51 -3.40 -2.37
C ASP A 135 4.91 -4.38 -3.38
N ILE A 136 5.66 -5.48 -3.62
CA ILE A 136 5.22 -6.53 -4.54
C ILE A 136 4.16 -7.44 -3.90
N LYS A 137 4.20 -7.66 -2.58
CA LYS A 137 3.37 -8.67 -1.90
C LYS A 137 2.27 -8.10 -1.00
N GLU A 138 2.49 -6.94 -0.37
CA GLU A 138 1.68 -6.51 0.77
C GLU A 138 1.22 -5.06 0.69
N ASN A 139 0.23 -4.80 -0.15
CA ASN A 139 -0.47 -3.51 -0.17
C ASN A 139 -1.83 -3.54 0.54
N ARG A 140 -2.12 -4.61 1.27
CA ARG A 140 -3.41 -4.85 1.96
C ARG A 140 -3.78 -3.81 3.03
N ARG A 141 -2.77 -3.02 3.48
CA ARG A 141 -2.99 -1.98 4.49
C ARG A 141 -3.36 -0.63 3.89
N ILE A 142 -3.35 -0.53 2.57
CA ILE A 142 -3.56 0.74 1.86
C ILE A 142 -4.91 0.73 1.18
N LEU A 143 -5.78 1.64 1.59
CA LEU A 143 -7.06 1.92 0.96
C LEU A 143 -6.84 3.00 -0.10
N PHE A 144 -6.43 2.57 -1.30
CA PHE A 144 -6.11 3.49 -2.40
C PHE A 144 -7.38 4.00 -3.08
N ASN A 145 -7.63 5.29 -2.95
CA ASN A 145 -8.82 5.94 -3.46
C ASN A 145 -8.46 7.05 -4.46
N THR A 146 -9.08 7.02 -5.63
CA THR A 146 -8.94 8.05 -6.66
C THR A 146 -9.94 9.18 -6.43
N ILE A 147 -9.45 10.40 -6.25
CA ILE A 147 -10.23 11.60 -6.00
C ILE A 147 -10.22 12.48 -7.24
N LEU A 148 -11.36 12.63 -7.87
CA LEU A 148 -11.53 13.51 -9.04
C LEU A 148 -11.74 14.96 -8.63
N LYS A 149 -12.53 15.19 -7.57
CA LYS A 149 -12.87 16.51 -7.04
C LYS A 149 -13.39 16.35 -5.62
N VAL A 150 -13.07 17.28 -4.76
CA VAL A 150 -13.63 17.40 -3.41
C VAL A 150 -14.55 18.63 -3.38
N ASP A 151 -15.77 18.45 -2.91
CA ASP A 151 -16.63 19.57 -2.56
C ASP A 151 -16.25 20.10 -1.16
N TYR A 152 -15.35 21.06 -1.14
CA TYR A 152 -14.88 21.68 0.10
C TYR A 152 -15.69 22.94 0.49
N ARG A 153 -16.70 23.32 -0.27
CA ARG A 153 -17.52 24.51 0.01
C ARG A 153 -18.66 24.19 0.95
N ASN A 154 -19.26 23.02 0.81
CA ASN A 154 -20.32 22.58 1.69
C ASN A 154 -19.77 22.14 3.06
N PRO A 155 -20.45 22.48 4.17
CA PRO A 155 -20.06 22.03 5.49
C PRO A 155 -20.23 20.51 5.61
N ILE A 156 -19.36 19.87 6.37
CA ILE A 156 -19.55 18.49 6.81
C ILE A 156 -20.44 18.54 8.05
N ASN A 157 -21.40 17.63 8.13
CA ASN A 157 -22.14 17.40 9.38
C ASN A 157 -21.29 16.49 10.28
N ASP A 158 -20.33 17.10 10.98
CA ASP A 158 -19.38 16.37 11.82
C ASP A 158 -20.10 15.53 12.87
N GLU A 159 -21.09 16.09 13.56
CA GLU A 159 -21.87 15.37 14.57
C GLU A 159 -22.56 14.14 13.98
N GLY A 160 -23.19 14.28 12.81
CA GLY A 160 -23.83 13.15 12.12
C GLY A 160 -22.83 12.07 11.70
N VAL A 161 -21.67 12.45 11.17
CA VAL A 161 -20.62 11.51 10.75
C VAL A 161 -20.09 10.70 11.94
N TYR A 162 -19.72 11.38 13.04
CA TYR A 162 -19.16 10.71 14.21
C TYR A 162 -20.20 9.91 14.99
N SER A 163 -21.44 10.39 15.11
CA SER A 163 -22.55 9.64 15.71
C SER A 163 -22.84 8.35 14.92
N GLN A 164 -22.82 8.42 13.59
CA GLN A 164 -23.01 7.25 12.74
C GLN A 164 -21.85 6.26 12.90
N ALA A 165 -20.60 6.72 12.91
CA ALA A 165 -19.45 5.86 13.07
C ALA A 165 -19.46 5.16 14.44
N LEU A 166 -19.83 5.88 15.51
CA LEU A 166 -19.98 5.32 16.85
C LEU A 166 -21.11 4.30 16.92
N ALA A 167 -22.27 4.61 16.33
CA ALA A 167 -23.41 3.68 16.30
C ALA A 167 -23.06 2.39 15.55
N LEU A 168 -22.38 2.47 14.40
CA LEU A 168 -21.91 1.31 13.66
C LEU A 168 -20.94 0.46 14.50
N TYR A 169 -19.99 1.09 15.19
CA TYR A 169 -19.06 0.40 16.08
C TYR A 169 -19.82 -0.34 17.20
N GLN A 170 -20.77 0.32 17.86
CA GLN A 170 -21.57 -0.26 18.95
C GLN A 170 -22.47 -1.41 18.47
N GLN A 171 -22.89 -1.39 17.21
CA GLN A 171 -23.66 -2.47 16.58
C GLN A 171 -22.77 -3.65 16.13
N GLY A 172 -21.45 -3.59 16.35
CA GLY A 172 -20.53 -4.66 15.96
C GLY A 172 -20.12 -4.62 14.48
N PHE A 173 -20.17 -3.45 13.82
CA PHE A 173 -19.68 -3.31 12.46
C PHE A 173 -18.22 -3.73 12.38
N GLN A 174 -17.91 -4.66 11.49
CA GLN A 174 -16.55 -5.12 11.24
C GLN A 174 -15.78 -4.06 10.43
N TYR A 175 -14.97 -3.25 11.09
CA TYR A 175 -14.19 -2.18 10.46
C TYR A 175 -12.83 -2.66 9.92
N TRP A 176 -12.41 -3.86 10.23
CA TRP A 176 -11.23 -4.51 9.63
C TRP A 176 -11.63 -5.36 8.44
N TYR A 177 -10.71 -5.54 7.51
CA TYR A 177 -10.92 -6.36 6.32
C TYR A 177 -10.63 -7.82 6.59
N ASP A 178 -11.52 -8.71 6.17
CA ASP A 178 -11.35 -10.16 6.22
C ASP A 178 -10.40 -10.65 5.10
N LYS A 179 -10.18 -11.97 5.03
CA LYS A 179 -9.24 -12.57 4.10
C LYS A 179 -9.64 -12.36 2.62
N GLU A 180 -10.93 -12.41 2.30
CA GLU A 180 -11.44 -12.22 0.94
C GLU A 180 -11.32 -10.77 0.51
N GLN A 181 -11.71 -9.85 1.38
CA GLN A 181 -11.58 -8.41 1.20
C GLN A 181 -10.10 -8.00 1.06
N ILE A 182 -9.18 -8.61 1.84
CA ILE A 182 -7.74 -8.39 1.70
C ILE A 182 -7.24 -8.84 0.34
N THR A 183 -7.72 -9.97 -0.19
CA THR A 183 -7.35 -10.43 -1.53
C THR A 183 -7.81 -9.42 -2.58
N PHE A 184 -9.06 -8.99 -2.49
CA PHE A 184 -9.60 -7.94 -3.36
C PHE A 184 -8.79 -6.63 -3.30
N LEU A 185 -8.40 -6.17 -2.10
CA LEU A 185 -7.57 -4.98 -1.93
C LEU A 185 -6.19 -5.13 -2.60
N ASN A 186 -5.55 -6.29 -2.44
CA ASN A 186 -4.25 -6.54 -3.07
C ASN A 186 -4.37 -6.53 -4.59
N ASP A 187 -5.38 -7.18 -5.17
CA ASP A 187 -5.60 -7.22 -6.62
C ASP A 187 -5.91 -5.82 -7.18
N ARG A 188 -6.73 -5.05 -6.46
CA ARG A 188 -7.03 -3.66 -6.80
C ARG A 188 -5.78 -2.78 -6.77
N ASN A 189 -5.00 -2.89 -5.72
CA ASN A 189 -3.80 -2.09 -5.48
C ASN A 189 -2.66 -2.41 -6.45
N GLU A 190 -2.68 -3.59 -7.09
CA GLU A 190 -1.71 -3.94 -8.14
C GLU A 190 -1.72 -2.95 -9.32
N ASN A 191 -2.87 -2.34 -9.62
CA ASN A 191 -2.98 -1.32 -10.68
C ASN A 191 -2.25 -0.02 -10.34
N TYR A 192 -1.95 0.22 -9.06
CA TYR A 192 -1.30 1.43 -8.56
C TYR A 192 0.15 1.16 -8.10
N ARG A 193 0.64 -0.04 -8.38
CA ARG A 193 1.99 -0.42 -8.01
C ARG A 193 3.02 0.09 -9.02
N LEU A 194 4.10 0.67 -8.50
CA LEU A 194 5.29 0.93 -9.29
C LEU A 194 5.99 -0.41 -9.56
N LYS A 195 6.06 -0.82 -10.81
CA LYS A 195 6.76 -2.03 -11.18
C LYS A 195 8.27 -1.79 -11.13
N ASP A 196 8.99 -2.77 -10.58
CA ASP A 196 10.45 -2.75 -10.56
C ASP A 196 11.00 -3.07 -11.96
N PRO A 197 12.10 -2.45 -12.40
CA PRO A 197 12.73 -2.78 -13.69
C PRO A 197 13.07 -4.26 -13.87
N VAL A 198 13.37 -4.98 -12.79
CA VAL A 198 13.58 -6.45 -12.84
C VAL A 198 12.30 -7.16 -13.27
N GLU A 199 11.16 -6.74 -12.75
CA GLU A 199 9.85 -7.31 -13.08
C GLU A 199 9.44 -6.97 -14.51
N GLU A 200 9.58 -5.71 -14.92
CA GLU A 200 9.27 -5.29 -16.29
C GLU A 200 10.11 -6.06 -17.31
N ASN A 201 11.41 -6.19 -17.05
CA ASN A 201 12.31 -6.95 -17.91
C ASN A 201 11.98 -8.44 -17.88
N LEU A 202 11.63 -9.02 -16.73
CA LEU A 202 11.21 -10.43 -16.67
C LEU A 202 10.06 -10.70 -17.65
N PHE A 203 8.99 -9.92 -17.57
CA PHE A 203 7.82 -10.11 -18.43
C PHE A 203 8.04 -9.68 -19.90
N PHE A 204 9.06 -8.89 -20.15
CA PHE A 204 9.48 -8.59 -21.51
C PHE A 204 10.21 -9.76 -22.19
N TYR A 205 11.03 -10.51 -21.41
CA TYR A 205 11.84 -11.61 -21.95
C TYR A 205 11.21 -12.99 -21.72
N PHE A 206 10.45 -13.17 -20.64
CA PHE A 206 9.95 -14.47 -20.19
C PHE A 206 8.48 -14.43 -19.80
N ARG A 207 7.84 -15.59 -19.90
CA ARG A 207 6.55 -15.86 -19.27
C ARG A 207 6.56 -17.19 -18.54
N ALA A 208 5.58 -17.38 -17.65
CA ALA A 208 5.35 -18.67 -17.05
C ALA A 208 4.98 -19.72 -18.13
N ALA A 209 5.54 -20.90 -18.01
CA ALA A 209 5.19 -22.01 -18.89
C ALA A 209 3.80 -22.55 -18.53
N LYS A 210 3.03 -22.91 -19.54
CA LYS A 210 1.82 -23.71 -19.39
C LYS A 210 2.22 -25.19 -19.39
N GLY A 211 1.45 -26.04 -18.70
CA GLY A 211 1.77 -27.47 -18.61
C GLY A 211 1.95 -28.12 -19.97
N GLY A 212 3.07 -28.84 -20.18
CA GLY A 212 3.37 -29.57 -21.41
C GLY A 212 3.94 -28.76 -22.57
N GLU A 213 4.35 -27.50 -22.35
CA GLU A 213 4.99 -26.69 -23.39
C GLU A 213 6.40 -27.18 -23.74
N ILE A 214 6.65 -27.46 -25.04
CA ILE A 214 7.92 -28.00 -25.55
C ILE A 214 9.07 -26.98 -25.35
N ASN A 215 8.78 -25.68 -25.41
CA ASN A 215 9.78 -24.62 -25.32
C ASN A 215 10.08 -24.18 -23.87
N ALA A 216 9.48 -24.84 -22.88
CA ALA A 216 9.70 -24.51 -21.48
C ALA A 216 11.08 -24.99 -21.01
N GLN A 217 11.81 -24.12 -20.35
CA GLN A 217 13.15 -24.40 -19.81
C GLN A 217 13.17 -24.17 -18.30
N TRP A 218 13.99 -24.97 -17.61
CA TRP A 218 14.24 -24.82 -16.18
C TRP A 218 15.51 -24.03 -15.96
N TYR A 219 15.39 -22.85 -15.33
CA TYR A 219 16.53 -21.99 -15.03
C TYR A 219 16.54 -21.57 -13.55
N PRO A 220 17.71 -21.53 -12.92
CA PRO A 220 17.85 -20.89 -11.62
C PRO A 220 17.65 -19.37 -11.75
N ALA A 221 17.17 -18.74 -10.69
CA ALA A 221 16.92 -17.29 -10.67
C ALA A 221 18.18 -16.47 -11.02
N SER A 222 19.36 -16.92 -10.64
CA SER A 222 20.62 -16.28 -11.00
C SER A 222 20.88 -16.26 -12.48
N TYR A 223 20.54 -17.35 -13.21
CA TYR A 223 20.69 -17.42 -14.66
C TYR A 223 19.67 -16.52 -15.36
N ILE A 224 18.41 -16.52 -14.94
CA ILE A 224 17.38 -15.60 -15.45
C ILE A 224 17.87 -14.15 -15.27
N LEU A 225 18.36 -13.80 -14.07
CA LEU A 225 18.86 -12.45 -13.78
C LEU A 225 20.05 -12.08 -14.67
N SER A 226 20.94 -13.02 -14.98
CA SER A 226 22.07 -12.77 -15.90
C SER A 226 21.59 -12.39 -17.31
N ILE A 227 20.56 -13.07 -17.82
CA ILE A 227 19.93 -12.74 -19.11
C ILE A 227 19.31 -11.34 -19.07
N LEU A 228 18.58 -11.02 -18.00
CA LEU A 228 17.97 -9.71 -17.82
C LEU A 228 19.03 -8.59 -17.73
N SER A 229 20.18 -8.87 -17.11
CA SER A 229 21.27 -7.88 -16.95
C SER A 229 21.93 -7.56 -18.26
N VAL A 230 22.21 -8.57 -19.08
CA VAL A 230 22.88 -8.40 -20.37
C VAL A 230 21.98 -7.69 -21.38
N ASN A 231 20.70 -8.06 -21.41
CA ASN A 231 19.76 -7.60 -22.43
C ASN A 231 18.88 -6.42 -21.98
N GLY A 232 18.66 -6.25 -20.67
CA GLY A 232 17.58 -5.41 -20.15
C GLY A 232 18.02 -4.23 -19.25
N ARG A 233 19.29 -3.87 -19.15
CA ARG A 233 19.79 -2.80 -18.26
C ARG A 233 19.45 -2.99 -16.77
N THR A 234 19.23 -4.23 -16.35
CA THR A 234 18.95 -4.56 -14.94
C THR A 234 20.27 -4.83 -14.23
N GLN A 235 20.47 -4.26 -13.04
CA GLN A 235 21.65 -4.54 -12.23
C GLN A 235 21.61 -5.99 -11.70
N SER A 236 22.71 -6.72 -11.81
CA SER A 236 22.86 -8.05 -11.23
C SER A 236 23.45 -7.95 -9.82
N ASN A 237 22.55 -7.82 -8.82
CA ASN A 237 22.91 -7.78 -7.40
C ASN A 237 21.96 -8.64 -6.55
N GLN A 238 22.28 -8.82 -5.29
CA GLN A 238 21.46 -9.63 -4.37
C GLN A 238 20.03 -9.09 -4.20
N GLN A 239 19.83 -7.77 -4.26
CA GLN A 239 18.52 -7.16 -4.15
C GLN A 239 17.66 -7.47 -5.38
N ALA A 240 18.22 -7.32 -6.59
CA ALA A 240 17.56 -7.68 -7.84
C ALA A 240 17.20 -9.18 -7.87
N GLN A 241 18.05 -10.05 -7.35
CA GLN A 241 17.75 -11.48 -7.24
C GLN A 241 16.58 -11.76 -6.29
N LYS A 242 16.52 -11.09 -5.15
CA LYS A 242 15.39 -11.21 -4.21
C LYS A 242 14.08 -10.73 -4.84
N ILE A 243 14.11 -9.60 -5.55
CA ILE A 243 12.96 -9.06 -6.30
C ILE A 243 12.51 -10.08 -7.34
N LEU A 244 13.43 -10.58 -8.16
CA LEU A 244 13.13 -11.58 -9.20
C LEU A 244 12.47 -12.83 -8.63
N VAL A 245 13.02 -13.42 -7.56
CA VAL A 245 12.43 -14.60 -6.88
C VAL A 245 11.02 -14.27 -6.40
N THR A 246 10.83 -13.10 -5.79
CA THR A 246 9.52 -12.66 -5.31
C THR A 246 8.51 -12.53 -6.45
N VAL A 247 8.92 -11.98 -7.59
CA VAL A 247 8.06 -11.82 -8.78
C VAL A 247 7.71 -13.17 -9.40
N LEU A 248 8.69 -14.08 -9.53
CA LEU A 248 8.48 -15.43 -10.07
C LEU A 248 7.46 -16.21 -9.21
N GLU A 249 7.60 -16.16 -7.89
CA GLU A 249 6.68 -16.84 -6.96
C GLU A 249 5.27 -16.23 -6.98
N LYS A 250 5.17 -14.89 -6.98
CA LYS A 250 3.88 -14.18 -7.03
C LYS A 250 3.09 -14.52 -8.31
N ASN A 251 3.78 -14.67 -9.42
CA ASN A 251 3.16 -14.92 -10.74
C ASN A 251 3.09 -16.42 -11.10
N ASN A 252 3.16 -17.29 -10.09
CA ASN A 252 2.94 -18.72 -10.21
C ASN A 252 3.84 -19.42 -11.24
N PHE A 253 5.10 -18.98 -11.39
CA PHE A 253 6.08 -19.73 -12.15
C PHE A 253 6.34 -21.07 -11.45
N HIS A 254 6.20 -22.18 -12.17
CA HIS A 254 6.48 -23.49 -11.60
C HIS A 254 7.92 -23.57 -11.12
N LYS A 255 8.13 -24.12 -9.92
CA LYS A 255 9.46 -24.27 -9.33
C LYS A 255 9.75 -25.71 -8.98
N ARG A 256 11.03 -26.09 -9.05
CA ARG A 256 11.56 -27.35 -8.55
C ARG A 256 12.87 -27.13 -7.80
N VAL A 257 13.26 -28.06 -6.99
CA VAL A 257 14.58 -28.09 -6.34
C VAL A 257 15.36 -29.25 -6.95
N THR A 258 16.56 -28.96 -7.46
CA THR A 258 17.46 -29.98 -8.02
C THR A 258 18.10 -30.81 -6.91
N SER A 259 18.74 -31.94 -7.26
CA SER A 259 19.51 -32.79 -6.33
C SER A 259 20.58 -32.01 -5.56
N ASP A 260 21.13 -30.96 -6.17
CA ASP A 260 22.17 -30.10 -5.60
C ASP A 260 21.61 -28.94 -4.77
N GLY A 261 20.30 -28.96 -4.48
CA GLY A 261 19.63 -27.97 -3.64
C GLY A 261 19.36 -26.62 -4.33
N VAL A 262 19.53 -26.50 -5.65
CA VAL A 262 19.28 -25.27 -6.40
C VAL A 262 17.80 -25.18 -6.76
N THR A 263 17.16 -24.04 -6.47
CA THR A 263 15.79 -23.77 -6.92
C THR A 263 15.80 -23.26 -8.36
N GLU A 264 15.06 -23.95 -9.23
CA GLU A 264 14.85 -23.58 -10.63
C GLU A 264 13.38 -23.25 -10.90
N TYR A 265 13.16 -22.34 -11.84
CA TYR A 265 11.85 -21.89 -12.29
C TYR A 265 11.64 -22.26 -13.76
N MET A 266 10.45 -22.75 -14.08
CA MET A 266 10.08 -23.10 -15.44
C MET A 266 9.58 -21.87 -16.19
N VAL A 267 10.30 -21.48 -17.23
CA VAL A 267 10.04 -20.28 -18.02
C VAL A 267 10.00 -20.61 -19.50
N VAL A 268 9.29 -19.79 -20.26
CA VAL A 268 9.36 -19.75 -21.72
C VAL A 268 9.94 -18.41 -22.13
N GLU A 269 11.03 -18.44 -22.90
CA GLU A 269 11.62 -17.22 -23.45
C GLU A 269 10.84 -16.77 -24.67
N TYR A 270 10.49 -15.49 -24.71
CA TYR A 270 9.85 -14.90 -25.91
C TYR A 270 10.83 -14.75 -27.06
N SER A 271 10.39 -15.11 -28.23
CA SER A 271 11.10 -14.83 -29.47
C SER A 271 11.28 -13.33 -29.72
N ARG A 272 12.19 -12.94 -30.57
CA ARG A 272 12.41 -11.53 -30.92
C ARG A 272 11.16 -10.86 -31.52
N GLU A 273 10.32 -11.61 -32.20
CA GLU A 273 9.08 -11.13 -32.80
C GLU A 273 8.01 -10.90 -31.74
N GLU A 274 7.84 -11.83 -30.80
CA GLU A 274 6.92 -11.71 -29.67
C GLU A 274 7.31 -10.53 -28.76
N ARG A 275 8.61 -10.34 -28.50
CA ARG A 275 9.10 -9.19 -27.72
C ARG A 275 8.77 -7.85 -28.37
N LYS A 276 8.88 -7.78 -29.72
CA LYS A 276 8.47 -6.58 -30.46
C LYS A 276 6.97 -6.32 -30.36
N ALA A 277 6.15 -7.36 -30.49
CA ALA A 277 4.71 -7.25 -30.35
C ALA A 277 4.31 -6.79 -28.92
N ASN A 278 4.95 -7.32 -27.89
CA ASN A 278 4.72 -6.91 -26.49
C ASN A 278 5.15 -5.47 -26.20
N SER A 279 6.17 -4.94 -26.89
CA SER A 279 6.62 -3.56 -26.72
C SER A 279 5.69 -2.51 -27.36
N THR A 280 4.80 -2.92 -28.27
CA THR A 280 3.85 -2.03 -28.97
C THR A 280 2.47 -1.96 -28.31
N LEU A 281 2.20 -2.76 -27.29
CA LEU A 281 0.95 -2.70 -26.53
C LEU A 281 0.96 -1.48 -25.58
N PRO A 282 -0.03 -0.59 -25.65
CA PRO A 282 -0.12 0.54 -24.73
C PRO A 282 -0.35 0.02 -23.30
N GLN A 283 0.58 0.29 -22.39
CA GLN A 283 0.55 -0.12 -20.99
C GLN A 283 -0.38 0.73 -20.09
N LEU A 284 -1.34 1.43 -20.66
CA LEU A 284 -2.31 2.20 -19.87
C LEU A 284 -3.72 1.79 -20.28
N PRO A 285 -4.60 1.46 -19.33
CA PRO A 285 -6.02 1.44 -19.59
C PRO A 285 -6.43 2.85 -19.98
N LYS A 286 -6.93 3.01 -21.20
CA LYS A 286 -7.56 4.27 -21.62
C LYS A 286 -8.62 4.58 -20.58
N GLN A 287 -8.51 5.74 -19.94
CA GLN A 287 -9.59 6.31 -19.14
C GLN A 287 -10.83 6.33 -20.01
N GLY A 288 -11.81 5.51 -19.65
CA GLY A 288 -13.12 5.56 -20.27
C GLY A 288 -13.66 6.99 -20.10
N LYS A 289 -13.88 7.68 -21.21
CA LYS A 289 -14.72 8.87 -21.22
C LYS A 289 -16.11 8.38 -20.84
N PHE A 290 -16.52 8.64 -19.62
CA PHE A 290 -17.93 8.62 -19.29
C PHE A 290 -18.51 9.93 -19.81
N GLU A 291 -19.24 9.86 -20.92
CA GLU A 291 -20.19 10.89 -21.31
C GLU A 291 -21.31 10.89 -20.29
N LEU A 292 -21.75 12.12 -19.93
CA LEU A 292 -22.77 12.48 -18.94
C LEU A 292 -24.12 11.83 -19.20
#